data_c475206868a5b8a2a353e524580dc6ba
#
_entry.id   c475206868a5b8a2a353e524580dc6ba
#
_cell.length_a   1.000
_cell.length_b   1.000
_cell.length_c   1.000
_cell.angle_alpha   90.00
_cell.angle_beta   90.00
_cell.angle_gamma   90.00
#
_symmetry.space_group_name_H-M   'P 1'
#
loop_
_entity.id
_entity.type
_entity.pdbx_description
1 polymer ?
#
loop_
_entity_poly.entity_id
_entity_poly.type
_entity_poly.pdbx_seq_one_letter_code
_entity_poly.pdbx_strand_id
1 'polypeptide(L)'
;VGNRWEAWLHLVRRLMDVQLSQQPDQLYWKLTKNGVFSVKSMYLDVINSSVVPSSIHVWRVKVPLRIKVFMWFVHKQVILTKDNLAKRNWMGSSRCSFCDHNENIKHLFLDCPLAKILWRSIHIAFNINQPTSINMLFGTWLDGVDSDTARHIRVGVCALLWAVWNCRNDLVFNRSTNIHFLQVIFRATAFIRMWSLLTPTEARERLVTASTRWEMV
;
A
#
# COMPACT_ATOMS: atom_id res chain seq x y z
N VAL A 1 1.19 -34.93 -18.87
CA VAL A 1 0.22 -36.01 -18.60
C VAL A 1 0.46 -36.63 -17.22
N GLY A 2 1.71 -36.74 -16.73
CA GLY A 2 2.05 -37.37 -15.46
C GLY A 2 1.40 -36.77 -14.21
N ASN A 3 1.35 -35.46 -14.09
CA ASN A 3 0.91 -34.75 -12.86
C ASN A 3 -0.60 -34.89 -12.54
N ARG A 4 -1.43 -35.13 -13.56
CA ARG A 4 -2.89 -35.33 -13.39
C ARG A 4 -3.22 -36.74 -12.87
N TRP A 5 -2.47 -37.73 -13.28
CA TRP A 5 -2.65 -39.11 -12.86
C TRP A 5 -2.23 -39.32 -11.38
N GLU A 6 -1.13 -38.73 -10.99
CA GLU A 6 -0.68 -38.75 -9.58
C GLU A 6 -1.68 -38.03 -8.65
N ALA A 7 -2.19 -36.88 -9.06
CA ALA A 7 -3.24 -36.15 -8.32
C ALA A 7 -4.53 -36.98 -8.19
N TRP A 8 -4.92 -37.71 -9.24
CA TRP A 8 -6.03 -38.63 -9.23
C TRP A 8 -5.82 -39.80 -8.28
N LEU A 9 -4.66 -40.45 -8.34
CA LEU A 9 -4.33 -41.56 -7.41
C LEU A 9 -4.29 -41.08 -5.96
N HIS A 10 -3.80 -39.89 -5.70
CA HIS A 10 -3.80 -39.29 -4.35
C HIS A 10 -5.24 -39.01 -3.87
N LEU A 11 -6.13 -38.55 -4.73
CA LEU A 11 -7.53 -38.37 -4.40
C LEU A 11 -8.23 -39.70 -4.11
N VAL A 12 -8.03 -40.70 -4.95
CA VAL A 12 -8.61 -42.04 -4.77
C VAL A 12 -8.17 -42.66 -3.43
N ARG A 13 -6.87 -42.61 -3.11
CA ARG A 13 -6.37 -43.11 -1.81
C ARG A 13 -7.02 -42.41 -0.62
N ARG A 14 -7.27 -41.12 -0.68
CA ARG A 14 -7.95 -40.39 0.40
C ARG A 14 -9.43 -40.73 0.51
N LEU A 15 -10.07 -41.18 -0.57
CA LEU A 15 -11.48 -41.52 -0.59
C LEU A 15 -11.74 -42.99 -0.22
N MET A 16 -10.73 -43.88 -0.39
CA MET A 16 -10.90 -45.30 -0.07
C MET A 16 -11.18 -45.56 1.42
N ASP A 17 -10.71 -44.71 2.32
CA ASP A 17 -10.91 -44.85 3.76
C ASP A 17 -12.14 -44.05 4.27
N VAL A 18 -12.89 -43.40 3.38
CA VAL A 18 -14.06 -42.62 3.77
C VAL A 18 -15.31 -43.49 3.77
N GLN A 19 -15.82 -43.77 4.95
CA GLN A 19 -17.14 -44.39 5.11
C GLN A 19 -18.21 -43.33 5.04
N LEU A 20 -19.01 -43.34 3.97
CA LEU A 20 -20.14 -42.41 3.80
C LEU A 20 -21.27 -42.85 4.75
N SER A 21 -21.76 -41.90 5.56
CA SER A 21 -22.95 -42.10 6.36
C SER A 21 -24.20 -41.84 5.51
N GLN A 22 -25.34 -42.49 5.88
CA GLN A 22 -26.63 -42.21 5.22
C GLN A 22 -27.30 -40.94 5.73
N GLN A 23 -26.67 -40.25 6.66
CA GLN A 23 -27.20 -38.98 7.18
C GLN A 23 -26.83 -37.80 6.25
N PRO A 24 -27.68 -36.76 6.13
CA PRO A 24 -27.38 -35.60 5.35
C PRO A 24 -26.14 -34.86 5.85
N ASP A 25 -25.35 -34.34 4.93
CA ASP A 25 -24.15 -33.57 5.26
C ASP A 25 -24.48 -32.38 6.16
N GLN A 26 -23.71 -32.21 7.22
CA GLN A 26 -23.84 -31.08 8.13
C GLN A 26 -22.60 -30.18 8.01
N LEU A 27 -22.80 -28.92 7.68
CA LEU A 27 -21.77 -27.92 7.70
C LEU A 27 -21.51 -27.45 9.13
N TYR A 28 -20.30 -27.72 9.61
CA TYR A 28 -19.87 -27.31 10.95
C TYR A 28 -18.75 -26.29 10.88
N TRP A 29 -18.96 -25.13 11.50
CA TRP A 29 -17.96 -24.07 11.57
C TRP A 29 -17.04 -24.25 12.78
N LYS A 30 -15.77 -24.60 12.53
CA LYS A 30 -14.80 -24.97 13.59
C LYS A 30 -14.41 -23.80 14.52
N LEU A 31 -14.62 -22.55 14.10
CA LEU A 31 -14.18 -21.36 14.83
C LEU A 31 -15.20 -20.84 15.85
N THR A 32 -16.34 -21.50 16.01
CA THR A 32 -17.33 -21.19 17.03
C THR A 32 -17.72 -22.43 17.81
N LYS A 33 -18.02 -22.26 19.11
CA LYS A 33 -18.42 -23.38 19.99
C LYS A 33 -19.74 -24.05 19.56
N ASN A 34 -20.63 -23.28 18.94
CA ASN A 34 -21.93 -23.77 18.47
C ASN A 34 -21.93 -24.28 17.02
N GLY A 35 -20.77 -24.32 16.37
CA GLY A 35 -20.64 -24.79 15.00
C GLY A 35 -21.26 -23.89 13.91
N VAL A 36 -21.79 -22.72 14.28
CA VAL A 36 -22.44 -21.79 13.36
C VAL A 36 -21.48 -20.74 12.85
N PHE A 37 -21.49 -20.51 11.53
CA PHE A 37 -20.67 -19.46 10.90
C PHE A 37 -21.03 -18.08 11.45
N SER A 38 -20.02 -17.29 11.75
CA SER A 38 -20.18 -15.85 11.97
C SER A 38 -19.02 -15.08 11.32
N VAL A 39 -19.34 -13.95 10.70
CA VAL A 39 -18.34 -13.05 10.10
C VAL A 39 -17.29 -12.63 11.15
N LYS A 40 -17.71 -12.41 12.40
CA LYS A 40 -16.82 -12.07 13.52
C LYS A 40 -15.79 -13.17 13.78
N SER A 41 -16.19 -14.44 13.80
CA SER A 41 -15.27 -15.58 14.05
C SER A 41 -14.27 -15.76 12.91
N MET A 42 -14.72 -15.62 11.66
CA MET A 42 -13.84 -15.62 10.50
C MET A 42 -12.83 -14.46 10.54
N TYR A 43 -13.30 -13.25 10.84
CA TYR A 43 -12.45 -12.06 10.93
C TYR A 43 -11.39 -12.20 12.04
N LEU A 44 -11.77 -12.71 13.20
CA LEU A 44 -10.83 -12.95 14.31
C LEU A 44 -9.80 -14.04 13.95
N ASP A 45 -10.18 -15.07 13.24
CA ASP A 45 -9.26 -16.12 12.79
C ASP A 45 -8.25 -15.57 11.78
N VAL A 46 -8.72 -14.80 10.80
CA VAL A 46 -7.84 -14.14 9.80
C VAL A 46 -6.88 -13.16 10.46
N ILE A 47 -7.32 -12.42 11.49
CA ILE A 47 -6.43 -11.50 12.23
C ILE A 47 -5.44 -12.27 13.11
N ASN A 48 -5.87 -13.33 13.79
CA ASN A 48 -5.02 -14.08 14.70
C ASN A 48 -4.07 -15.03 13.96
N SER A 49 -4.48 -15.59 12.82
CA SER A 49 -3.65 -16.46 11.98
C SER A 49 -2.66 -15.68 11.12
N SER A 50 -3.02 -14.46 10.70
CA SER A 50 -2.05 -13.54 10.14
C SER A 50 -1.26 -12.97 11.33
N VAL A 51 0.05 -13.24 11.39
CA VAL A 51 0.99 -12.36 12.09
C VAL A 51 0.89 -11.01 11.37
N VAL A 52 -0.14 -10.22 11.75
CA VAL A 52 -0.18 -8.81 11.36
C VAL A 52 1.02 -8.22 12.06
N PRO A 53 2.09 -7.85 11.34
CA PRO A 53 3.18 -7.18 12.00
C PRO A 53 2.55 -5.98 12.70
N SER A 54 2.63 -5.92 14.04
CA SER A 54 2.09 -4.81 14.85
C SER A 54 2.77 -3.47 14.50
N SER A 55 3.69 -3.50 13.59
CA SER A 55 4.55 -2.43 13.10
C SER A 55 3.99 -1.62 11.92
N ILE A 56 2.75 -1.82 11.47
CA ILE A 56 2.22 -0.94 10.43
C ILE A 56 1.85 0.39 11.06
N HIS A 57 2.85 1.26 11.18
CA HIS A 57 2.72 2.62 11.71
C HIS A 57 1.68 3.48 10.98
N VAL A 58 1.25 3.06 9.79
CA VAL A 58 0.26 3.76 8.95
C VAL A 58 -1.02 4.12 9.70
N TRP A 59 -1.54 3.20 10.54
CA TRP A 59 -2.77 3.46 11.30
C TRP A 59 -2.65 4.53 12.38
N ARG A 60 -1.41 4.80 12.83
CA ARG A 60 -1.11 5.83 13.85
C ARG A 60 -0.81 7.20 13.24
N VAL A 61 -0.56 7.28 11.93
CA VAL A 61 -0.28 8.55 11.25
C VAL A 61 -1.51 9.45 11.26
N LYS A 62 -1.32 10.75 11.47
CA LYS A 62 -2.38 11.76 11.49
C LYS A 62 -2.71 12.23 10.06
N VAL A 63 -3.39 11.35 9.32
CA VAL A 63 -3.91 11.59 7.96
C VAL A 63 -5.33 11.05 7.86
N PRO A 64 -6.14 11.50 6.89
CA PRO A 64 -7.50 11.00 6.67
C PRO A 64 -7.56 9.47 6.50
N LEU A 65 -8.65 8.84 6.92
CA LEU A 65 -8.82 7.39 6.85
C LEU A 65 -8.60 6.83 5.45
N ARG A 66 -9.11 7.50 4.41
CA ARG A 66 -8.90 7.09 3.00
C ARG A 66 -7.43 6.95 2.63
N ILE A 67 -6.57 7.79 3.21
CA ILE A 67 -5.12 7.76 2.96
C ILE A 67 -4.48 6.58 3.70
N LYS A 68 -4.91 6.30 4.93
CA LYS A 68 -4.46 5.10 5.68
C LYS A 68 -4.81 3.82 4.91
N VAL A 69 -6.02 3.72 4.38
CA VAL A 69 -6.47 2.59 3.55
C VAL A 69 -5.63 2.48 2.26
N PHE A 70 -5.39 3.60 1.58
CA PHE A 70 -4.51 3.65 0.40
C PHE A 70 -3.10 3.16 0.74
N MET A 71 -2.49 3.66 1.81
CA MET A 71 -1.15 3.26 2.24
C MET A 71 -1.10 1.78 2.63
N TRP A 72 -2.16 1.26 3.24
CA TRP A 72 -2.28 -0.17 3.51
C TRP A 72 -2.33 -1.00 2.22
N PHE A 73 -3.07 -0.55 1.20
CA PHE A 73 -3.07 -1.20 -0.12
C PHE A 73 -1.72 -1.11 -0.82
N VAL A 74 -1.00 0.00 -0.69
CA VAL A 74 0.38 0.12 -1.19
C VAL A 74 1.29 -0.90 -0.50
N HIS A 75 1.23 -1.01 0.83
CA HIS A 75 1.99 -2.00 1.61
C HIS A 75 1.66 -3.44 1.18
N LYS A 76 0.38 -3.76 0.99
CA LYS A 76 -0.06 -5.07 0.48
C LYS A 76 0.20 -5.27 -1.01
N GLN A 77 0.70 -4.27 -1.71
CA GLN A 77 1.00 -4.28 -3.14
C GLN A 77 -0.22 -4.62 -4.03
N VAL A 78 -1.42 -4.19 -3.65
CA VAL A 78 -2.69 -4.52 -4.33
C VAL A 78 -3.38 -3.32 -4.99
N ILE A 79 -2.81 -2.10 -4.94
CA ILE A 79 -3.36 -0.97 -5.68
C ILE A 79 -3.38 -1.27 -7.19
N LEU A 80 -4.28 -0.62 -7.93
CA LEU A 80 -4.53 -0.89 -9.34
C LEU A 80 -3.48 -0.23 -10.26
N THR A 81 -2.20 -0.59 -10.05
CA THR A 81 -1.14 -0.38 -11.03
C THR A 81 -1.35 -1.28 -12.23
N LYS A 82 -0.72 -0.96 -13.36
CA LYS A 82 -0.97 -1.67 -14.63
C LYS A 82 -0.59 -3.15 -14.58
N ASP A 83 0.42 -3.54 -13.79
CA ASP A 83 0.74 -4.94 -13.52
C ASP A 83 -0.37 -5.65 -12.72
N ASN A 84 -0.96 -4.99 -11.72
CA ASN A 84 -2.08 -5.54 -10.96
C ASN A 84 -3.38 -5.56 -11.75
N LEU A 85 -3.58 -4.62 -12.68
CA LEU A 85 -4.69 -4.66 -13.64
C LEU A 85 -4.53 -5.81 -14.63
N ALA A 86 -3.32 -6.05 -15.16
CA ALA A 86 -3.04 -7.18 -16.04
C ALA A 86 -3.35 -8.53 -15.39
N LYS A 87 -3.06 -8.71 -14.08
CA LYS A 87 -3.45 -9.89 -13.30
C LYS A 87 -4.98 -10.10 -13.22
N ARG A 88 -5.77 -9.06 -13.54
CA ARG A 88 -7.25 -9.07 -13.58
C ARG A 88 -7.77 -9.06 -15.02
N ASN A 89 -6.99 -9.56 -15.96
CA ASN A 89 -7.32 -9.66 -17.39
C ASN A 89 -7.58 -8.31 -18.08
N TRP A 90 -7.01 -7.20 -17.56
CA TRP A 90 -7.04 -5.93 -18.27
C TRP A 90 -6.01 -5.94 -19.40
N MET A 91 -6.44 -5.63 -20.62
CA MET A 91 -5.66 -5.72 -21.85
C MET A 91 -5.00 -4.39 -22.26
N GLY A 92 -4.96 -3.40 -21.39
CA GLY A 92 -4.33 -2.11 -21.70
C GLY A 92 -2.80 -2.15 -21.65
N SER A 93 -2.17 -1.01 -21.99
CA SER A 93 -0.72 -0.88 -22.00
C SER A 93 -0.11 -1.04 -20.60
N SER A 94 0.95 -1.84 -20.48
CA SER A 94 1.72 -2.02 -19.24
C SER A 94 2.65 -0.83 -18.91
N ARG A 95 2.86 0.11 -19.86
CA ARG A 95 3.82 1.22 -19.70
C ARG A 95 3.38 2.21 -18.63
N CYS A 96 4.33 2.70 -17.85
CA CYS A 96 4.13 3.73 -16.86
C CYS A 96 3.58 5.02 -17.51
N SER A 97 2.73 5.75 -16.80
CA SER A 97 2.18 7.01 -17.30
C SER A 97 3.17 8.18 -17.28
N PHE A 98 4.30 8.03 -16.58
CA PHE A 98 5.35 9.04 -16.46
C PHE A 98 6.61 8.73 -17.26
N CYS A 99 6.78 7.48 -17.76
CA CYS A 99 7.96 7.04 -18.52
C CYS A 99 7.66 5.75 -19.31
N ASP A 100 8.63 5.25 -20.08
CA ASP A 100 8.45 4.11 -20.98
C ASP A 100 8.64 2.72 -20.32
N HIS A 101 8.96 2.68 -19.03
CA HIS A 101 9.12 1.40 -18.32
C HIS A 101 7.77 0.80 -17.93
N ASN A 102 7.76 -0.50 -17.64
CA ASN A 102 6.55 -1.16 -17.13
C ASN A 102 6.18 -0.64 -15.73
N GLU A 103 4.88 -0.37 -15.53
CA GLU A 103 4.36 0.13 -14.27
C GLU A 103 4.10 -1.02 -13.30
N ASN A 104 4.72 -0.93 -12.13
CA ASN A 104 4.38 -1.66 -10.92
C ASN A 104 4.52 -0.72 -9.71
N ILE A 105 4.13 -1.17 -8.52
CA ILE A 105 4.12 -0.32 -7.32
C ILE A 105 5.52 0.19 -6.98
N LYS A 106 6.53 -0.68 -7.01
CA LYS A 106 7.93 -0.27 -6.75
C LYS A 106 8.40 0.75 -7.76
N HIS A 107 8.16 0.49 -9.07
CA HIS A 107 8.51 1.43 -10.12
C HIS A 107 7.82 2.79 -9.90
N LEU A 108 6.51 2.80 -9.73
CA LEU A 108 5.72 4.03 -9.63
C LEU A 108 6.18 4.95 -8.50
N PHE A 109 6.52 4.40 -7.33
CA PHE A 109 6.83 5.18 -6.14
C PHE A 109 8.32 5.32 -5.83
N LEU A 110 9.19 4.47 -6.41
CA LEU A 110 10.61 4.47 -6.08
C LEU A 110 11.52 4.55 -7.31
N ASP A 111 11.28 3.75 -8.35
CA ASP A 111 12.24 3.55 -9.44
C ASP A 111 11.98 4.44 -10.66
N CYS A 112 10.74 4.95 -10.82
CA CYS A 112 10.38 5.85 -11.92
C CYS A 112 11.26 7.11 -11.92
N PRO A 113 11.70 7.62 -13.09
CA PRO A 113 12.46 8.89 -13.16
C PRO A 113 11.78 10.04 -12.39
N LEU A 114 10.45 10.18 -12.51
CA LEU A 114 9.70 11.15 -11.73
C LEU A 114 9.84 10.90 -10.22
N ALA A 115 9.66 9.66 -9.76
CA ALA A 115 9.78 9.33 -8.34
C ALA A 115 11.20 9.61 -7.82
N LYS A 116 12.25 9.28 -8.59
CA LYS A 116 13.64 9.58 -8.23
C LYS A 116 13.90 11.08 -8.07
N ILE A 117 13.35 11.92 -8.96
CA ILE A 117 13.45 13.38 -8.82
C ILE A 117 12.77 13.84 -7.53
N LEU A 118 11.57 13.35 -7.23
CA LEU A 118 10.83 13.68 -6.01
C LEU A 118 11.57 13.24 -4.74
N TRP A 119 12.14 12.04 -4.72
CA TRP A 119 12.96 11.58 -3.59
C TRP A 119 14.26 12.36 -3.45
N ARG A 120 14.86 12.76 -4.58
CA ARG A 120 16.05 13.64 -4.56
C ARG A 120 15.72 15.02 -3.97
N SER A 121 14.57 15.62 -4.32
CA SER A 121 14.13 16.88 -3.72
C SER A 121 13.91 16.75 -2.20
N ILE A 122 13.36 15.63 -1.73
CA ILE A 122 13.24 15.31 -0.29
C ILE A 122 14.62 15.19 0.36
N HIS A 123 15.57 14.51 -0.30
CA HIS A 123 16.93 14.40 0.21
C HIS A 123 17.60 15.77 0.35
N ILE A 124 17.48 16.65 -0.67
CA ILE A 124 18.03 18.00 -0.62
C ILE A 124 17.37 18.83 0.50
N ALA A 125 16.04 18.76 0.62
CA ALA A 125 15.31 19.53 1.62
C ALA A 125 15.56 19.05 3.07
N PHE A 126 15.66 17.74 3.30
CA PHE A 126 15.56 17.16 4.64
C PHE A 126 16.68 16.18 5.00
N ASN A 127 17.63 15.94 4.10
CA ASN A 127 18.68 14.92 4.24
C ASN A 127 18.13 13.50 4.53
N ILE A 128 16.99 13.16 3.92
CA ILE A 128 16.33 11.85 4.05
C ILE A 128 16.61 11.04 2.79
N ASN A 129 17.24 9.87 2.96
CA ASN A 129 17.50 8.96 1.84
C ASN A 129 16.23 8.24 1.38
N GLN A 130 16.16 7.97 0.08
CA GLN A 130 15.08 7.18 -0.50
C GLN A 130 15.09 5.76 0.05
N PRO A 131 13.93 5.16 0.39
CA PRO A 131 13.85 3.74 0.72
C PRO A 131 14.12 2.87 -0.52
N THR A 132 14.78 1.73 -0.33
CA THR A 132 15.14 0.83 -1.44
C THR A 132 14.01 -0.11 -1.87
N SER A 133 13.02 -0.30 -1.00
CA SER A 133 11.86 -1.15 -1.28
C SER A 133 10.59 -0.66 -0.58
N ILE A 134 9.46 -1.13 -1.05
CA ILE A 134 8.16 -0.87 -0.40
C ILE A 134 8.12 -1.46 1.01
N ASN A 135 8.69 -2.65 1.22
CA ASN A 135 8.72 -3.25 2.55
C ASN A 135 9.59 -2.43 3.52
N MET A 136 10.74 -1.92 3.07
CA MET A 136 11.59 -1.04 3.87
C MET A 136 10.85 0.26 4.23
N LEU A 137 10.14 0.88 3.29
CA LEU A 137 9.35 2.10 3.52
C LEU A 137 8.36 1.96 4.68
N PHE A 138 7.73 0.80 4.82
CA PHE A 138 6.76 0.52 5.89
C PHE A 138 7.37 -0.12 7.15
N GLY A 139 8.62 -0.58 7.09
CA GLY A 139 9.35 -1.23 8.17
C GLY A 139 10.47 -0.36 8.73
N THR A 140 11.69 -0.72 8.39
CA THR A 140 12.94 -0.25 9.01
C THR A 140 13.48 1.07 8.47
N TRP A 141 12.85 1.69 7.48
CA TRP A 141 13.39 2.89 6.80
C TRP A 141 13.69 4.08 7.72
N LEU A 142 12.92 4.25 8.78
CA LEU A 142 13.09 5.32 9.77
C LEU A 142 13.67 4.82 11.11
N ASP A 143 14.26 3.63 11.12
CA ASP A 143 14.97 3.15 12.30
C ASP A 143 16.15 4.07 12.60
N GLY A 144 16.30 4.47 13.86
CA GLY A 144 17.29 5.45 14.28
C GLY A 144 16.85 6.92 14.20
N VAL A 145 15.70 7.23 13.59
CA VAL A 145 15.08 8.55 13.64
C VAL A 145 14.20 8.64 14.91
N ASP A 146 14.28 9.77 15.62
CA ASP A 146 13.41 9.96 16.78
C ASP A 146 11.91 9.83 16.43
N SER A 147 11.13 9.37 17.40
CA SER A 147 9.72 8.97 17.15
C SER A 147 8.83 10.11 16.68
N ASP A 148 9.16 11.35 17.06
CA ASP A 148 8.37 12.54 16.72
C ASP A 148 8.67 12.98 15.29
N THR A 149 9.94 13.10 14.93
CA THR A 149 10.40 13.36 13.57
C THR A 149 9.91 12.26 12.61
N ALA A 150 10.03 10.99 12.98
CA ALA A 150 9.54 9.88 12.18
C ALA A 150 8.02 9.96 11.92
N ARG A 151 7.23 10.46 12.88
CA ARG A 151 5.78 10.70 12.67
C ARG A 151 5.53 11.77 11.61
N HIS A 152 6.26 12.88 11.64
CA HIS A 152 6.13 13.96 10.65
C HIS A 152 6.58 13.51 9.25
N ILE A 153 7.70 12.78 9.15
CA ILE A 153 8.18 12.20 7.90
C ILE A 153 7.10 11.28 7.29
N ARG A 154 6.46 10.44 8.10
CA ARG A 154 5.39 9.55 7.62
C ARG A 154 4.19 10.32 7.05
N VAL A 155 3.83 11.47 7.61
CA VAL A 155 2.79 12.34 7.01
C VAL A 155 3.23 12.83 5.63
N GLY A 156 4.46 13.31 5.49
CA GLY A 156 5.04 13.74 4.23
C GLY A 156 5.06 12.63 3.18
N VAL A 157 5.46 11.41 3.57
CA VAL A 157 5.45 10.24 2.68
C VAL A 157 4.04 9.87 2.24
N CYS A 158 3.06 9.87 3.15
CA CYS A 158 1.66 9.65 2.77
C CYS A 158 1.20 10.68 1.74
N ALA A 159 1.58 11.95 1.90
CA ALA A 159 1.23 13.03 0.98
C ALA A 159 1.91 12.84 -0.38
N LEU A 160 3.21 12.50 -0.40
CA LEU A 160 3.95 12.23 -1.62
C LEU A 160 3.32 11.08 -2.43
N LEU A 161 3.16 9.91 -1.80
CA LEU A 161 2.64 8.74 -2.52
C LEU A 161 1.21 8.97 -3.02
N TRP A 162 0.40 9.67 -2.23
CA TRP A 162 -0.96 10.04 -2.64
C TRP A 162 -0.96 11.05 -3.78
N ALA A 163 -0.05 12.04 -3.78
CA ALA A 163 0.10 13.00 -4.88
C ALA A 163 0.54 12.31 -6.17
N VAL A 164 1.55 11.44 -6.11
CA VAL A 164 2.01 10.63 -7.27
C VAL A 164 0.87 9.79 -7.82
N TRP A 165 0.12 9.11 -6.96
CA TRP A 165 -1.03 8.28 -7.35
C TRP A 165 -2.13 9.09 -8.04
N ASN A 166 -2.47 10.27 -7.51
CA ASN A 166 -3.45 11.16 -8.13
C ASN A 166 -2.97 11.70 -9.48
N CYS A 167 -1.71 12.15 -9.58
CA CYS A 167 -1.13 12.62 -10.84
C CYS A 167 -1.11 11.52 -11.91
N ARG A 168 -0.73 10.28 -11.51
CA ARG A 168 -0.82 9.12 -12.40
C ARG A 168 -2.25 8.88 -12.88
N ASN A 169 -3.23 8.97 -12.00
CA ASN A 169 -4.64 8.78 -12.35
C ASN A 169 -5.17 9.91 -13.24
N ASP A 170 -4.72 11.16 -13.05
CA ASP A 170 -5.10 12.27 -13.93
C ASP A 170 -4.62 12.02 -15.38
N LEU A 171 -3.44 11.41 -15.57
CA LEU A 171 -2.96 11.00 -16.90
C LEU A 171 -3.76 9.81 -17.46
N VAL A 172 -3.98 8.77 -16.64
CA VAL A 172 -4.69 7.56 -17.08
C VAL A 172 -6.13 7.83 -17.49
N PHE A 173 -6.80 8.76 -16.79
CA PHE A 173 -8.19 9.13 -17.05
C PHE A 173 -8.33 10.39 -17.94
N ASN A 174 -7.25 10.79 -18.62
CA ASN A 174 -7.23 11.94 -19.54
C ASN A 174 -7.71 13.26 -18.91
N ARG A 175 -7.51 13.45 -17.61
CA ARG A 175 -7.78 14.71 -16.91
C ARG A 175 -6.63 15.71 -17.06
N SER A 176 -5.46 15.23 -17.43
CA SER A 176 -4.27 16.00 -17.76
C SER A 176 -3.53 15.31 -18.91
N THR A 177 -2.82 16.08 -19.72
CA THR A 177 -2.00 15.57 -20.83
C THR A 177 -0.54 15.42 -20.46
N ASN A 178 -0.09 16.17 -19.46
CA ASN A 178 1.29 16.15 -18.98
C ASN A 178 1.33 16.50 -17.49
N ILE A 179 2.30 15.95 -16.78
CA ILE A 179 2.54 16.23 -15.36
C ILE A 179 4.02 16.58 -15.16
N HIS A 180 4.26 17.80 -14.69
CA HIS A 180 5.59 18.22 -14.26
C HIS A 180 5.84 17.86 -12.80
N PHE A 181 7.10 17.55 -12.43
CA PHE A 181 7.41 17.11 -11.05
C PHE A 181 7.03 18.18 -10.00
N LEU A 182 7.12 19.47 -10.31
CA LEU A 182 6.69 20.54 -9.41
C LEU A 182 5.20 20.46 -9.07
N GLN A 183 4.34 20.05 -10.02
CA GLN A 183 2.91 19.86 -9.74
C GLN A 183 2.68 18.77 -8.68
N VAL A 184 3.53 17.73 -8.69
CA VAL A 184 3.46 16.67 -7.66
C VAL A 184 3.91 17.22 -6.32
N ILE A 185 4.98 18.02 -6.27
CA ILE A 185 5.48 18.65 -5.04
C ILE A 185 4.39 19.57 -4.45
N PHE A 186 3.86 20.51 -5.24
CA PHE A 186 2.80 21.42 -4.77
C PHE A 186 1.54 20.68 -4.31
N ARG A 187 1.16 19.59 -4.99
CA ARG A 187 0.04 18.77 -4.56
C ARG A 187 0.33 18.05 -3.25
N ALA A 188 1.53 17.52 -3.08
CA ALA A 188 1.95 16.86 -1.83
C ALA A 188 2.02 17.84 -0.66
N THR A 189 2.59 19.03 -0.86
CA THR A 189 2.70 20.07 0.17
C THR A 189 1.33 20.64 0.55
N ALA A 190 0.41 20.79 -0.39
CA ALA A 190 -0.98 21.13 -0.11
C ALA A 190 -1.66 20.07 0.77
N PHE A 191 -1.43 18.78 0.52
CA PHE A 191 -1.92 17.71 1.39
C PHE A 191 -1.29 17.76 2.78
N ILE A 192 0.01 18.02 2.90
CA ILE A 192 0.69 18.17 4.21
C ILE A 192 0.03 19.30 4.99
N ARG A 193 -0.17 20.48 4.40
CA ARG A 193 -0.83 21.63 5.03
C ARG A 193 -2.26 21.30 5.47
N MET A 194 -3.04 20.65 4.59
CA MET A 194 -4.41 20.24 4.92
C MET A 194 -4.44 19.24 6.09
N TRP A 195 -3.56 18.23 6.06
CA TRP A 195 -3.56 17.19 7.11
C TRP A 195 -2.89 17.65 8.40
N SER A 196 -2.06 18.68 8.36
CA SER A 196 -1.49 19.29 9.57
C SER A 196 -2.58 19.78 10.53
N LEU A 197 -3.78 20.11 10.01
CA LEU A 197 -4.95 20.46 10.81
C LEU A 197 -5.45 19.33 11.73
N LEU A 198 -5.06 18.09 11.45
CA LEU A 198 -5.36 16.91 12.27
C LEU A 198 -4.35 16.70 13.41
N THR A 199 -3.36 17.57 13.54
CA THR A 199 -2.28 17.48 14.52
C THR A 199 -2.36 18.62 15.53
N PRO A 200 -1.76 18.49 16.74
CA PRO A 200 -1.61 19.59 17.69
C PRO A 200 -0.83 20.77 17.06
N THR A 201 -1.01 21.98 17.63
CA THR A 201 -0.49 23.24 17.05
C THR A 201 1.03 23.20 16.78
N GLU A 202 1.81 22.71 17.73
CA GLU A 202 3.28 22.61 17.56
C GLU A 202 3.69 21.69 16.39
N ALA A 203 3.06 20.52 16.28
CA ALA A 203 3.30 19.60 15.16
C ALA A 203 2.79 20.17 13.82
N ARG A 204 1.69 20.95 13.84
CA ARG A 204 1.18 21.67 12.67
C ARG A 204 2.21 22.65 12.12
N GLU A 205 2.79 23.49 12.96
CA GLU A 205 3.79 24.48 12.56
C GLU A 205 4.99 23.83 11.91
N ARG A 206 5.50 22.73 12.50
CA ARG A 206 6.61 21.94 11.93
C ARG A 206 6.27 21.39 10.54
N LEU A 207 5.05 20.84 10.35
CA LEU A 207 4.61 20.30 9.06
C LEU A 207 4.45 21.40 8.02
N VAL A 208 3.90 22.56 8.39
CA VAL A 208 3.77 23.72 7.47
C VAL A 208 5.13 24.25 7.08
N THR A 209 6.04 24.46 8.02
CA THR A 209 7.43 24.88 7.74
C THR A 209 8.14 23.89 6.84
N ALA A 210 8.01 22.59 7.11
CA ALA A 210 8.60 21.56 6.26
C ALA A 210 8.02 21.60 4.83
N SER A 211 6.70 21.82 4.66
CA SER A 211 6.10 21.92 3.34
C SER A 211 6.65 23.09 2.54
N THR A 212 6.81 24.26 3.17
CA THR A 212 7.40 25.45 2.54
C THR A 212 8.87 25.23 2.16
N ARG A 213 9.65 24.60 3.05
CA ARG A 213 11.05 24.24 2.76
C ARG A 213 11.16 23.31 1.55
N TRP A 214 10.24 22.35 1.40
CA TRP A 214 10.25 21.44 0.25
C TRP A 214 9.93 22.17 -1.08
N GLU A 215 9.05 23.15 -1.05
CA GLU A 215 8.69 23.95 -2.25
C GLU A 215 9.82 24.85 -2.75
N MET A 216 10.81 25.15 -1.89
CA MET A 216 11.97 26.00 -2.23
C MET A 216 13.12 25.24 -2.92
N VAL A 217 13.05 23.92 -3.04
CA VAL A 217 14.02 23.04 -3.68
C VAL A 217 13.61 22.72 -5.10
#